data_58be7306743559f7577f90d349d4c533
#
_entry.id   58be7306743559f7577f90d349d4c533
#
_cell.length_a   1.000
_cell.length_b   1.000
_cell.length_c   1.000
_cell.angle_alpha   90.00
_cell.angle_beta   90.00
_cell.angle_gamma   90.00
#
_symmetry.space_group_name_H-M   'P 1'
#
loop_
_entity.id
_entity.type
_entity.pdbx_description
1 polymer ?
#
loop_
_entity_poly.entity_id
_entity_poly.type
_entity_poly.pdbx_seq_one_letter_code
_entity_poly.pdbx_strand_id
1 'polypeptide(L)'
;MPNKLAPVFALALAAALAGISAPVSSDTWTVQTSMPTGSAIFKHVEQWTKKLEVMTGGEVTVQLAGGGAVVPHNQTMDAVAQGILQGDFTATVYFGGRDKVFAVMGDLVAGYDTPWQYLSYCYQGGGREIFQEAFDEYSKGRVQVIGCSPYARESFTSTVPIRGLDDLKGVKLRSPEGLAAEVFKRAGAAPVGLPASEVFTSLQKGVIQAADYSSYTEDKSVGMHDVAKYPIYPGIHSMPVLHFTVNKKKWDALSEANRLIIDTWYRATMMDLIQKLEISDRELVAADKASGATNVVDWPQTDRDKFRTIAASAWKDFAATSELAQKSYDSNIAFMKKMGLLADE
;
A
#
# COMPACT_ATOMS: atom_id res chain seq x y z
N MET A 1 -46.40 -7.50 -78.73
CA MET A 1 -46.81 -7.39 -77.35
C MET A 1 -45.66 -7.84 -76.47
N PRO A 2 -44.93 -6.93 -75.80
CA PRO A 2 -43.84 -7.31 -74.92
C PRO A 2 -44.27 -7.33 -73.43
N ASN A 3 -43.94 -8.45 -72.79
CA ASN A 3 -44.11 -8.69 -71.37
C ASN A 3 -43.17 -7.80 -70.53
N LYS A 4 -43.77 -7.07 -69.59
CA LYS A 4 -43.09 -6.37 -68.51
C LYS A 4 -42.99 -7.29 -67.31
N LEU A 5 -41.80 -7.69 -66.92
CA LEU A 5 -41.50 -8.24 -65.62
C LEU A 5 -40.52 -7.28 -64.92
N ALA A 6 -41.04 -6.56 -63.91
CA ALA A 6 -40.26 -5.70 -63.05
C ALA A 6 -39.51 -6.53 -61.94
N PRO A 7 -38.33 -6.10 -61.49
CA PRO A 7 -37.62 -6.78 -60.45
C PRO A 7 -38.10 -6.32 -59.07
N VAL A 8 -38.65 -7.24 -58.29
CA VAL A 8 -38.87 -7.08 -56.84
C VAL A 8 -37.83 -7.93 -56.10
N PHE A 9 -36.64 -7.46 -55.93
CA PHE A 9 -35.67 -8.06 -55.01
C PHE A 9 -34.54 -7.05 -54.70
N ALA A 10 -34.80 -6.10 -53.82
CA ALA A 10 -33.75 -5.27 -53.20
C ALA A 10 -34.26 -4.47 -52.02
N LEU A 11 -34.86 -5.09 -50.98
CA LEU A 11 -35.21 -4.38 -49.74
C LEU A 11 -35.28 -5.36 -48.52
N ALA A 12 -34.28 -6.18 -48.29
CA ALA A 12 -34.27 -7.07 -47.12
C ALA A 12 -32.85 -7.34 -46.58
N LEU A 13 -31.95 -6.35 -46.59
CA LEU A 13 -30.62 -6.55 -45.96
C LEU A 13 -30.05 -5.28 -45.31
N ALA A 14 -30.90 -4.47 -44.67
CA ALA A 14 -30.45 -3.27 -43.95
C ALA A 14 -30.94 -3.22 -42.49
N ALA A 15 -31.51 -4.29 -41.92
CA ALA A 15 -32.10 -4.27 -40.59
C ALA A 15 -31.40 -5.17 -39.56
N ALA A 16 -30.13 -5.56 -39.74
CA ALA A 16 -29.45 -6.50 -38.86
C ALA A 16 -28.19 -5.97 -38.16
N LEU A 17 -28.01 -4.63 -38.06
CA LEU A 17 -26.85 -4.02 -37.40
C LEU A 17 -27.22 -2.91 -36.39
N ALA A 18 -28.45 -2.89 -35.91
CA ALA A 18 -28.74 -2.20 -34.67
C ALA A 18 -28.41 -3.16 -33.51
N GLY A 19 -27.15 -3.35 -33.25
CA GLY A 19 -26.67 -3.95 -32.02
C GLY A 19 -27.29 -3.16 -30.86
N ILE A 20 -28.31 -3.71 -30.26
CA ILE A 20 -28.89 -3.21 -28.99
C ILE A 20 -27.75 -3.38 -27.98
N SER A 21 -26.96 -2.32 -27.80
CA SER A 21 -26.09 -2.21 -26.62
C SER A 21 -27.03 -2.21 -25.42
N ALA A 22 -27.18 -3.37 -24.78
CA ALA A 22 -27.86 -3.42 -23.48
C ALA A 22 -27.17 -2.38 -22.58
N PRO A 23 -27.92 -1.64 -21.77
CA PRO A 23 -27.31 -0.71 -20.84
C PRO A 23 -26.31 -1.47 -19.96
N VAL A 24 -25.05 -1.07 -19.99
CA VAL A 24 -24.03 -1.61 -19.11
C VAL A 24 -24.48 -1.31 -17.69
N SER A 25 -24.80 -2.36 -16.93
CA SER A 25 -25.15 -2.21 -15.52
C SER A 25 -23.84 -1.87 -14.78
N SER A 26 -23.67 -0.61 -14.45
CA SER A 26 -22.53 -0.14 -13.64
C SER A 26 -22.66 -0.66 -12.19
N ASP A 27 -21.65 -1.35 -11.71
CA ASP A 27 -21.51 -1.72 -10.29
C ASP A 27 -20.56 -0.71 -9.61
N THR A 28 -21.12 0.17 -8.78
CA THR A 28 -20.34 1.17 -8.06
C THR A 28 -19.80 0.60 -6.76
N TRP A 29 -18.48 0.59 -6.63
CA TRP A 29 -17.75 0.08 -5.47
C TRP A 29 -17.31 1.22 -4.57
N THR A 30 -17.73 1.21 -3.32
CA THR A 30 -17.13 2.05 -2.29
C THR A 30 -15.86 1.36 -1.80
N VAL A 31 -14.70 1.98 -2.06
CA VAL A 31 -13.38 1.49 -1.66
C VAL A 31 -12.77 2.49 -0.69
N GLN A 32 -12.45 2.07 0.54
CA GLN A 32 -11.79 2.93 1.50
C GLN A 32 -10.27 2.70 1.47
N THR A 33 -9.51 3.79 1.48
CA THR A 33 -8.06 3.75 1.68
C THR A 33 -7.69 4.16 3.11
N SER A 34 -6.46 3.87 3.54
CA SER A 34 -5.91 4.42 4.79
C SER A 34 -5.36 5.84 4.63
N MET A 35 -5.23 6.34 3.41
CA MET A 35 -4.63 7.64 3.12
C MET A 35 -5.62 8.79 3.38
N PRO A 36 -5.14 9.95 3.89
CA PRO A 36 -5.97 11.14 4.02
C PRO A 36 -6.47 11.62 2.65
N THR A 37 -7.74 12.07 2.59
CA THR A 37 -8.30 12.68 1.38
C THR A 37 -7.43 13.87 0.94
N GLY A 38 -7.06 13.90 -0.33
CA GLY A 38 -6.25 14.99 -0.90
C GLY A 38 -4.74 14.82 -0.79
N SER A 39 -4.23 13.81 -0.09
CA SER A 39 -2.81 13.48 -0.07
C SER A 39 -2.29 13.04 -1.45
N ALA A 40 -0.98 12.99 -1.62
CA ALA A 40 -0.38 12.63 -2.92
C ALA A 40 -0.76 11.21 -3.34
N ILE A 41 -0.69 10.25 -2.42
CA ILE A 41 -1.06 8.84 -2.69
C ILE A 41 -2.57 8.72 -2.95
N PHE A 42 -3.42 9.39 -2.15
CA PHE A 42 -4.87 9.38 -2.39
C PHE A 42 -5.22 9.87 -3.78
N LYS A 43 -4.69 11.04 -4.19
CA LYS A 43 -4.93 11.63 -5.52
C LYS A 43 -4.46 10.71 -6.65
N HIS A 44 -3.35 10.02 -6.45
CA HIS A 44 -2.84 9.06 -7.43
C HIS A 44 -3.83 7.89 -7.62
N VAL A 45 -4.25 7.26 -6.53
CA VAL A 45 -5.21 6.14 -6.58
C VAL A 45 -6.54 6.62 -7.19
N GLU A 46 -7.04 7.80 -6.78
CA GLU A 46 -8.27 8.39 -7.33
C GLU A 46 -8.19 8.61 -8.85
N GLN A 47 -7.06 9.07 -9.38
CA GLN A 47 -6.85 9.18 -10.83
C GLN A 47 -6.91 7.81 -11.52
N TRP A 48 -6.37 6.78 -10.88
CA TRP A 48 -6.37 5.43 -11.41
C TRP A 48 -7.74 4.74 -11.33
N THR A 49 -8.62 5.10 -10.39
CA THR A 49 -10.00 4.60 -10.39
C THR A 49 -10.77 4.98 -11.65
N LYS A 50 -10.53 6.19 -12.19
CA LYS A 50 -11.10 6.64 -13.47
C LYS A 50 -10.59 5.83 -14.66
N LYS A 51 -9.33 5.39 -14.60
CA LYS A 51 -8.79 4.48 -15.64
C LYS A 51 -9.44 3.10 -15.57
N LEU A 52 -9.71 2.60 -14.34
CA LEU A 52 -10.41 1.31 -14.17
C LEU A 52 -11.81 1.35 -14.80
N GLU A 53 -12.56 2.42 -14.58
CA GLU A 53 -13.88 2.62 -15.20
C GLU A 53 -13.79 2.53 -16.72
N VAL A 54 -12.81 3.21 -17.34
CA VAL A 54 -12.58 3.13 -18.80
C VAL A 54 -12.18 1.72 -19.22
N MET A 55 -11.28 1.05 -18.51
CA MET A 55 -10.80 -0.29 -18.84
C MET A 55 -11.89 -1.35 -18.76
N THR A 56 -12.85 -1.20 -17.85
CA THR A 56 -14.01 -2.10 -17.70
C THR A 56 -15.21 -1.69 -18.55
N GLY A 57 -15.07 -0.68 -19.43
CA GLY A 57 -16.19 -0.16 -20.22
C GLY A 57 -17.34 0.40 -19.38
N GLY A 58 -17.06 0.85 -18.15
CA GLY A 58 -18.04 1.38 -17.21
C GLY A 58 -18.77 0.32 -16.38
N GLU A 59 -18.43 -0.97 -16.50
CA GLU A 59 -19.05 -2.03 -15.69
C GLU A 59 -18.66 -1.94 -14.21
N VAL A 60 -17.45 -1.47 -13.91
CA VAL A 60 -16.97 -1.23 -12.54
C VAL A 60 -16.55 0.22 -12.39
N THR A 61 -17.20 0.93 -11.48
CA THR A 61 -16.83 2.27 -11.04
C THR A 61 -16.41 2.25 -9.58
N VAL A 62 -15.45 3.08 -9.20
CA VAL A 62 -14.94 3.14 -7.83
C VAL A 62 -15.14 4.52 -7.24
N GLN A 63 -15.82 4.55 -6.10
CA GLN A 63 -15.91 5.68 -5.20
C GLN A 63 -14.84 5.53 -4.11
N LEU A 64 -13.73 6.27 -4.24
CA LEU A 64 -12.65 6.19 -3.28
C LEU A 64 -12.96 7.04 -2.04
N ALA A 65 -12.95 6.42 -0.87
CA ALA A 65 -13.12 7.07 0.43
C ALA A 65 -11.77 7.19 1.16
N GLY A 66 -11.52 8.32 1.79
CA GLY A 66 -10.32 8.54 2.59
C GLY A 66 -10.29 7.73 3.89
N GLY A 67 -9.15 7.72 4.56
CA GLY A 67 -8.96 6.97 5.80
C GLY A 67 -9.96 7.36 6.89
N GLY A 68 -10.67 6.37 7.41
CA GLY A 68 -11.66 6.56 8.47
C GLY A 68 -13.01 7.14 8.03
N ALA A 69 -13.22 7.34 6.73
CA ALA A 69 -14.46 7.99 6.24
C ALA A 69 -15.71 7.09 6.38
N VAL A 70 -15.55 5.78 6.30
CA VAL A 70 -16.66 4.81 6.45
C VAL A 70 -16.52 4.02 7.75
N VAL A 71 -15.34 3.42 7.96
CA VAL A 71 -15.01 2.67 9.18
C VAL A 71 -13.56 2.99 9.61
N PRO A 72 -13.18 2.77 10.88
CA PRO A 72 -11.78 2.81 11.29
C PRO A 72 -10.90 1.92 10.41
N HIS A 73 -9.67 2.35 10.11
CA HIS A 73 -8.78 1.66 9.15
C HIS A 73 -8.49 0.19 9.52
N ASN A 74 -8.48 -0.16 10.81
CA ASN A 74 -8.30 -1.53 11.29
C ASN A 74 -9.57 -2.40 11.23
N GLN A 75 -10.69 -1.86 10.75
CA GLN A 75 -11.98 -2.56 10.59
C GLN A 75 -12.38 -2.73 9.11
N THR A 76 -11.56 -2.24 8.16
CA THR A 76 -11.91 -2.31 6.74
C THR A 76 -12.04 -3.73 6.23
N MET A 77 -11.22 -4.68 6.69
CA MET A 77 -11.36 -6.12 6.36
C MET A 77 -12.75 -6.66 6.71
N ASP A 78 -13.27 -6.34 7.90
CA ASP A 78 -14.61 -6.77 8.32
C ASP A 78 -15.70 -6.10 7.50
N ALA A 79 -15.54 -4.81 7.21
CA ALA A 79 -16.47 -4.05 6.39
C ALA A 79 -16.53 -4.60 4.96
N VAL A 80 -15.38 -4.98 4.37
CA VAL A 80 -15.33 -5.67 3.07
C VAL A 80 -15.98 -7.05 3.14
N ALA A 81 -15.66 -7.85 4.17
CA ALA A 81 -16.24 -9.17 4.37
C ALA A 81 -17.78 -9.15 4.53
N GLN A 82 -18.31 -8.08 5.11
CA GLN A 82 -19.75 -7.86 5.31
C GLN A 82 -20.44 -7.17 4.14
N GLY A 83 -19.67 -6.63 3.17
CA GLY A 83 -20.20 -5.90 2.00
C GLY A 83 -20.60 -4.45 2.31
N ILE A 84 -20.22 -3.91 3.46
CA ILE A 84 -20.33 -2.47 3.78
C ILE A 84 -19.42 -1.68 2.86
N LEU A 85 -18.19 -2.16 2.66
CA LEU A 85 -17.27 -1.74 1.62
C LEU A 85 -17.21 -2.81 0.53
N GLN A 86 -17.06 -2.42 -0.72
CA GLN A 86 -16.82 -3.36 -1.81
C GLN A 86 -15.34 -3.67 -1.98
N GLY A 87 -14.48 -2.79 -1.49
CA GLY A 87 -13.03 -3.01 -1.45
C GLY A 87 -12.33 -2.15 -0.42
N ASP A 88 -11.07 -2.49 -0.19
CA ASP A 88 -10.20 -1.76 0.72
C ASP A 88 -8.79 -1.67 0.09
N PHE A 89 -8.22 -0.46 0.15
CA PHE A 89 -6.90 -0.13 -0.37
C PHE A 89 -6.06 0.44 0.78
N THR A 90 -5.67 -0.43 1.71
CA THR A 90 -5.22 -0.05 3.05
C THR A 90 -3.83 -0.62 3.37
N ALA A 91 -3.11 0.03 4.29
CA ALA A 91 -1.86 -0.50 4.79
C ALA A 91 -2.10 -1.75 5.65
N THR A 92 -1.51 -2.86 5.25
CA THR A 92 -1.71 -4.19 5.85
C THR A 92 -1.34 -4.22 7.35
N VAL A 93 -0.35 -3.44 7.74
CA VAL A 93 0.15 -3.37 9.13
C VAL A 93 -0.93 -2.98 10.15
N TYR A 94 -2.00 -2.31 9.72
CA TYR A 94 -3.09 -1.92 10.62
C TYR A 94 -3.92 -3.10 11.14
N PHE A 95 -3.78 -4.28 10.56
CA PHE A 95 -4.41 -5.50 11.07
C PHE A 95 -3.51 -6.30 12.03
N GLY A 96 -2.31 -5.81 12.34
CA GLY A 96 -1.36 -6.46 13.24
C GLY A 96 -1.87 -6.74 14.66
N GLY A 97 -2.96 -6.07 15.08
CA GLY A 97 -3.67 -6.37 16.32
C GLY A 97 -4.52 -7.65 16.27
N ARG A 98 -4.88 -8.14 15.07
CA ARG A 98 -5.61 -9.42 14.90
C ARG A 98 -4.67 -10.60 14.96
N ASP A 99 -3.61 -10.53 14.17
CA ASP A 99 -2.53 -11.51 14.13
C ASP A 99 -1.24 -10.81 13.68
N LYS A 100 -0.10 -11.30 14.18
CA LYS A 100 1.22 -10.76 13.83
C LYS A 100 1.60 -11.02 12.37
N VAL A 101 0.93 -11.96 11.68
CA VAL A 101 1.12 -12.17 10.24
C VAL A 101 0.92 -10.87 9.47
N PHE A 102 -0.09 -10.05 9.83
CA PHE A 102 -0.36 -8.78 9.15
C PHE A 102 0.75 -7.73 9.36
N ALA A 103 1.47 -7.80 10.47
CA ALA A 103 2.65 -6.97 10.68
C ALA A 103 3.84 -7.48 9.85
N VAL A 104 4.11 -8.80 9.85
CA VAL A 104 5.25 -9.41 9.14
C VAL A 104 5.09 -9.29 7.62
N MET A 105 3.89 -9.60 7.07
CA MET A 105 3.66 -9.51 5.63
C MET A 105 3.37 -8.09 5.16
N GLY A 106 2.96 -7.21 6.06
CA GLY A 106 2.63 -5.83 5.73
C GLY A 106 3.82 -4.90 5.66
N ASP A 107 4.86 -5.19 6.44
CA ASP A 107 6.13 -4.46 6.43
C ASP A 107 7.21 -5.25 7.19
N LEU A 108 8.05 -5.95 6.47
CA LEU A 108 9.24 -6.55 7.05
C LEU A 108 10.31 -5.46 7.24
N VAL A 109 10.18 -4.70 8.32
CA VAL A 109 10.98 -3.50 8.61
C VAL A 109 12.45 -3.69 8.35
N ALA A 110 13.05 -2.84 7.50
CA ALA A 110 14.44 -2.93 7.03
C ALA A 110 14.79 -4.25 6.28
N GLY A 111 13.80 -5.03 5.84
CA GLY A 111 14.04 -6.30 5.14
C GLY A 111 14.50 -6.12 3.71
N TYR A 112 13.77 -5.38 2.92
CA TYR A 112 14.04 -5.16 1.50
C TYR A 112 14.74 -3.83 1.27
N ASP A 113 15.57 -3.74 0.22
CA ASP A 113 16.29 -2.51 -0.12
C ASP A 113 15.50 -1.62 -1.08
N THR A 114 14.62 -2.21 -1.88
CA THR A 114 13.83 -1.49 -2.88
C THR A 114 12.39 -2.00 -2.94
N PRO A 115 11.42 -1.14 -3.31
CA PRO A 115 10.03 -1.57 -3.53
C PRO A 115 9.92 -2.68 -4.59
N TRP A 116 10.80 -2.71 -5.57
CA TRP A 116 10.83 -3.73 -6.63
C TRP A 116 11.13 -5.13 -6.12
N GLN A 117 11.98 -5.25 -5.12
CA GLN A 117 12.29 -6.54 -4.48
C GLN A 117 11.06 -7.10 -3.77
N TYR A 118 10.34 -6.27 -3.02
CA TYR A 118 9.11 -6.69 -2.37
C TYR A 118 7.99 -6.98 -3.38
N LEU A 119 7.86 -6.17 -4.42
CA LEU A 119 6.90 -6.42 -5.51
C LEU A 119 7.16 -7.79 -6.17
N SER A 120 8.44 -8.13 -6.36
CA SER A 120 8.83 -9.45 -6.87
C SER A 120 8.47 -10.57 -5.89
N TYR A 121 8.63 -10.36 -4.58
CA TYR A 121 8.15 -11.29 -3.57
C TYR A 121 6.64 -11.50 -3.65
N CYS A 122 5.88 -10.42 -3.70
CA CYS A 122 4.42 -10.48 -3.77
C CYS A 122 3.93 -11.34 -4.94
N TYR A 123 4.48 -11.13 -6.14
CA TYR A 123 3.93 -11.75 -7.37
C TYR A 123 4.69 -12.99 -7.86
N GLN A 124 5.92 -13.23 -7.40
CA GLN A 124 6.78 -14.32 -7.88
C GLN A 124 7.40 -15.14 -6.74
N GLY A 125 7.28 -14.64 -5.51
CA GLY A 125 7.89 -15.25 -4.32
C GLY A 125 6.92 -15.94 -3.38
N GLY A 126 5.62 -16.03 -3.74
CA GLY A 126 4.60 -16.65 -2.89
C GLY A 126 3.94 -15.68 -1.90
N GLY A 127 4.26 -14.38 -1.97
CA GLY A 127 3.71 -13.41 -1.03
C GLY A 127 2.20 -13.27 -1.14
N ARG A 128 1.65 -13.20 -2.36
CA ARG A 128 0.20 -13.04 -2.58
C ARG A 128 -0.62 -14.20 -2.04
N GLU A 129 -0.10 -15.41 -2.14
CA GLU A 129 -0.72 -16.64 -1.62
C GLU A 129 -0.83 -16.59 -0.09
N ILE A 130 0.22 -16.12 0.60
CA ILE A 130 0.22 -15.94 2.05
C ILE A 130 -0.76 -14.84 2.47
N PHE A 131 -0.82 -13.74 1.69
CA PHE A 131 -1.82 -12.70 1.92
C PHE A 131 -3.23 -13.27 1.83
N GLN A 132 -3.54 -14.04 0.76
CA GLN A 132 -4.87 -14.64 0.60
C GLN A 132 -5.19 -15.58 1.77
N GLU A 133 -4.25 -16.45 2.17
CA GLU A 133 -4.45 -17.38 3.29
C GLU A 133 -4.74 -16.64 4.60
N ALA A 134 -3.98 -15.58 4.92
CA ALA A 134 -4.23 -14.78 6.10
C ALA A 134 -5.59 -14.06 6.05
N PHE A 135 -5.95 -13.50 4.90
CA PHE A 135 -7.26 -12.87 4.74
C PHE A 135 -8.40 -13.88 4.78
N ASP A 136 -8.23 -15.08 4.26
CA ASP A 136 -9.24 -16.17 4.31
C ASP A 136 -9.51 -16.60 5.75
N GLU A 137 -8.46 -16.79 6.56
CA GLU A 137 -8.58 -17.16 7.97
C GLU A 137 -9.45 -16.13 8.73
N TYR A 138 -9.11 -14.84 8.62
CA TYR A 138 -9.74 -13.79 9.42
C TYR A 138 -11.04 -13.24 8.82
N SER A 139 -11.27 -13.39 7.52
CA SER A 139 -12.53 -13.02 6.85
C SER A 139 -13.48 -14.21 6.65
N LYS A 140 -13.04 -15.42 6.98
CA LYS A 140 -13.77 -16.68 6.68
C LYS A 140 -14.03 -16.85 5.17
N GLY A 141 -13.00 -16.57 4.36
CA GLY A 141 -13.05 -16.70 2.91
C GLY A 141 -13.96 -15.67 2.21
N ARG A 142 -14.31 -14.56 2.87
CA ARG A 142 -15.24 -13.55 2.30
C ARG A 142 -14.54 -12.38 1.63
N VAL A 143 -13.22 -12.37 1.61
CA VAL A 143 -12.39 -11.32 1.03
C VAL A 143 -11.45 -11.93 -0.01
N GLN A 144 -11.38 -11.32 -1.19
CA GLN A 144 -10.42 -11.66 -2.24
C GLN A 144 -9.27 -10.67 -2.21
N VAL A 145 -8.04 -11.16 -2.11
CA VAL A 145 -6.83 -10.35 -2.26
C VAL A 145 -6.50 -10.17 -3.74
N ILE A 146 -6.45 -8.93 -4.19
CA ILE A 146 -6.07 -8.57 -5.55
C ILE A 146 -4.55 -8.37 -5.64
N GLY A 147 -3.96 -7.73 -4.63
CA GLY A 147 -2.51 -7.57 -4.62
C GLY A 147 -1.95 -7.03 -3.31
N CYS A 148 -0.63 -7.09 -3.21
CA CYS A 148 0.18 -6.80 -2.02
C CYS A 148 1.44 -6.01 -2.39
N SER A 149 1.29 -4.83 -2.97
CA SER A 149 2.43 -4.01 -3.40
C SER A 149 2.84 -3.00 -2.33
N PRO A 150 4.14 -2.79 -2.09
CA PRO A 150 4.58 -1.61 -1.38
C PRO A 150 4.33 -0.38 -2.25
N TYR A 151 4.18 0.79 -1.62
CA TYR A 151 3.99 2.03 -2.39
C TYR A 151 5.29 2.82 -2.60
N ALA A 152 6.20 2.78 -1.64
CA ALA A 152 7.51 3.44 -1.71
C ALA A 152 8.41 2.94 -0.58
N ARG A 153 9.67 3.39 -0.58
CA ARG A 153 10.48 3.42 0.64
C ARG A 153 10.06 4.66 1.45
N GLU A 154 9.69 4.48 2.70
CA GLU A 154 9.32 5.58 3.56
C GLU A 154 10.51 6.47 3.92
N SER A 155 10.28 7.75 3.96
CA SER A 155 11.08 8.76 4.64
C SER A 155 10.83 8.66 6.14
N PHE A 156 11.62 9.37 6.93
CA PHE A 156 11.40 9.46 8.36
C PHE A 156 11.37 10.94 8.76
N THR A 157 10.24 11.37 9.30
CA THR A 157 10.02 12.78 9.65
C THR A 157 10.48 13.05 11.08
N SER A 158 11.30 14.12 11.32
CA SER A 158 11.80 14.45 12.65
C SER A 158 11.89 15.95 12.91
N THR A 159 11.56 16.36 14.14
CA THR A 159 11.77 17.72 14.67
C THR A 159 13.17 17.91 15.24
N VAL A 160 13.91 16.82 15.47
CA VAL A 160 15.26 16.79 16.01
C VAL A 160 16.21 16.07 15.06
N PRO A 161 17.50 16.43 15.03
CA PRO A 161 18.45 15.74 14.16
C PRO A 161 18.72 14.32 14.67
N ILE A 162 18.38 13.30 13.86
CA ILE A 162 18.67 11.88 14.11
C ILE A 162 19.64 11.42 13.02
N ARG A 163 20.94 11.58 13.25
CA ARG A 163 22.00 11.36 12.26
C ARG A 163 22.51 9.94 12.18
N GLY A 164 22.09 9.07 13.09
CA GLY A 164 22.47 7.68 13.17
C GLY A 164 21.69 6.93 14.23
N LEU A 165 22.01 5.66 14.41
CA LEU A 165 21.31 4.75 15.30
C LEU A 165 21.32 5.23 16.77
N ASP A 166 22.41 5.78 17.23
CA ASP A 166 22.54 6.25 18.61
C ASP A 166 21.66 7.45 18.95
N ASP A 167 21.31 8.27 17.96
CA ASP A 167 20.44 9.43 18.13
C ASP A 167 18.96 9.04 18.32
N LEU A 168 18.59 7.78 18.07
CA LEU A 168 17.25 7.26 18.36
C LEU A 168 16.97 7.10 19.86
N LYS A 169 18.01 7.03 20.70
CA LYS A 169 17.83 6.76 22.14
C LYS A 169 16.94 7.78 22.83
N GLY A 170 15.81 7.29 23.36
CA GLY A 170 14.84 8.10 24.09
C GLY A 170 13.97 9.02 23.23
N VAL A 171 14.10 9.00 21.89
CA VAL A 171 13.24 9.78 21.00
C VAL A 171 11.81 9.27 21.07
N LYS A 172 10.87 10.16 21.41
CA LYS A 172 9.45 9.89 21.33
C LYS A 172 9.05 9.87 19.85
N LEU A 173 8.81 8.68 19.36
CA LEU A 173 8.62 8.41 17.96
C LEU A 173 7.24 7.80 17.70
N ARG A 174 6.44 8.38 16.82
CA ARG A 174 5.23 7.70 16.31
C ARG A 174 5.62 6.56 15.38
N SER A 175 5.06 5.41 15.66
CA SER A 175 5.09 4.27 14.75
C SER A 175 3.74 3.56 14.77
N PRO A 176 3.31 2.89 13.68
CA PRO A 176 2.23 1.93 13.78
C PRO A 176 2.53 0.89 14.85
N GLU A 177 1.50 0.44 15.56
CA GLU A 177 1.65 -0.65 16.52
C GLU A 177 2.09 -1.94 15.81
N GLY A 178 2.90 -2.74 16.47
CA GLY A 178 3.35 -4.01 15.95
C GLY A 178 4.85 -4.06 15.70
N LEU A 179 5.27 -4.64 14.56
CA LEU A 179 6.67 -4.93 14.28
C LEU A 179 7.53 -3.66 14.22
N ALA A 180 7.07 -2.61 13.56
CA ALA A 180 7.82 -1.35 13.46
C ALA A 180 8.07 -0.73 14.84
N ALA A 181 7.05 -0.65 15.70
CA ALA A 181 7.20 -0.16 17.06
C ALA A 181 8.20 -1.00 17.87
N GLU A 182 8.17 -2.32 17.76
CA GLU A 182 9.12 -3.20 18.45
C GLU A 182 10.56 -3.01 17.95
N VAL A 183 10.77 -2.86 16.63
CA VAL A 183 12.09 -2.58 16.06
C VAL A 183 12.65 -1.26 16.58
N PHE A 184 11.87 -0.19 16.55
CA PHE A 184 12.30 1.11 17.08
C PHE A 184 12.57 1.08 18.57
N LYS A 185 11.77 0.33 19.34
CA LYS A 185 12.01 0.12 20.77
C LYS A 185 13.35 -0.58 21.02
N ARG A 186 13.66 -1.64 20.28
CA ARG A 186 14.97 -2.34 20.33
C ARG A 186 16.12 -1.44 19.90
N ALA A 187 15.87 -0.51 18.99
CA ALA A 187 16.83 0.52 18.58
C ALA A 187 16.98 1.66 19.62
N GLY A 188 16.24 1.62 20.73
CA GLY A 188 16.37 2.56 21.85
C GLY A 188 15.40 3.73 21.83
N ALA A 189 14.53 3.84 20.82
CA ALA A 189 13.48 4.86 20.78
C ALA A 189 12.35 4.57 21.77
N ALA A 190 11.48 5.55 21.99
CA ALA A 190 10.25 5.45 22.78
C ALA A 190 9.03 5.52 21.83
N PRO A 191 8.59 4.38 21.24
CA PRO A 191 7.47 4.36 20.30
C PRO A 191 6.15 4.78 20.96
N VAL A 192 5.33 5.54 20.21
CA VAL A 192 4.00 5.99 20.57
C VAL A 192 3.04 5.61 19.45
N GLY A 193 2.03 4.79 19.76
CA GLY A 193 0.97 4.42 18.83
C GLY A 193 -0.01 5.59 18.64
N LEU A 194 -0.08 6.13 17.42
CA LEU A 194 -1.01 7.19 17.04
C LEU A 194 -1.59 6.92 15.66
N PRO A 195 -2.89 7.22 15.43
CA PRO A 195 -3.45 7.23 14.08
C PRO A 195 -2.69 8.19 13.16
N ALA A 196 -2.61 7.86 11.87
CA ALA A 196 -1.94 8.71 10.88
C ALA A 196 -2.48 10.16 10.86
N SER A 197 -3.78 10.34 11.06
CA SER A 197 -4.45 11.65 11.12
C SER A 197 -4.00 12.56 12.28
N GLU A 198 -3.37 12.01 13.32
CA GLU A 198 -2.94 12.75 14.50
C GLU A 198 -1.44 13.11 14.48
N VAL A 199 -0.68 12.59 13.52
CA VAL A 199 0.80 12.71 13.49
C VAL A 199 1.23 14.16 13.33
N PHE A 200 0.69 14.90 12.35
CA PHE A 200 1.03 16.30 12.13
C PHE A 200 0.84 17.15 13.41
N THR A 201 -0.35 17.06 14.01
CA THR A 201 -0.68 17.81 15.23
C THR A 201 0.21 17.41 16.40
N SER A 202 0.56 16.14 16.52
CA SER A 202 1.42 15.62 17.59
C SER A 202 2.88 16.07 17.43
N LEU A 203 3.41 16.14 16.21
CA LEU A 203 4.70 16.77 15.90
C LEU A 203 4.68 18.26 16.22
N GLN A 204 3.66 18.98 15.76
CA GLN A 204 3.51 20.42 15.95
C GLN A 204 3.45 20.80 17.45
N LYS A 205 2.78 20.00 18.25
CA LYS A 205 2.64 20.22 19.71
C LYS A 205 3.79 19.65 20.53
N GLY A 206 4.76 18.97 19.93
CA GLY A 206 5.89 18.35 20.62
C GLY A 206 5.50 17.13 21.47
N VAL A 207 4.35 16.52 21.22
CA VAL A 207 3.93 15.26 21.87
C VAL A 207 4.86 14.14 21.44
N ILE A 208 5.24 14.13 20.16
CA ILE A 208 6.26 13.28 19.56
C ILE A 208 7.35 14.15 18.92
N GLN A 209 8.54 13.59 18.81
CA GLN A 209 9.70 14.25 18.20
C GLN A 209 9.95 13.79 16.77
N ALA A 210 9.52 12.58 16.44
CA ALA A 210 9.70 11.99 15.14
C ALA A 210 8.52 11.09 14.76
N ALA A 211 8.40 10.77 13.49
CA ALA A 211 7.38 9.85 12.99
C ALA A 211 7.88 9.00 11.82
N ASP A 212 7.61 7.73 11.90
CA ASP A 212 7.43 6.78 10.84
C ASP A 212 6.05 7.07 10.23
N TYR A 213 5.98 7.53 8.96
CA TYR A 213 4.71 7.94 8.37
C TYR A 213 4.57 7.51 6.91
N SER A 214 5.38 8.06 5.97
CA SER A 214 5.26 7.74 4.55
C SER A 214 6.49 8.14 3.73
N SER A 215 6.36 8.24 2.39
CA SER A 215 7.39 8.75 1.51
C SER A 215 7.66 10.24 1.76
N TYR A 216 8.80 10.74 1.32
CA TYR A 216 9.15 12.17 1.44
C TYR A 216 8.10 13.09 0.79
N THR A 217 7.61 12.68 -0.37
CA THR A 217 6.55 13.38 -1.11
C THR A 217 5.25 13.42 -0.33
N GLU A 218 4.83 12.29 0.24
CA GLU A 218 3.60 12.21 1.02
C GLU A 218 3.71 13.05 2.29
N ASP A 219 4.80 12.91 3.06
CA ASP A 219 5.07 13.68 4.28
C ASP A 219 4.99 15.19 4.02
N LYS A 220 5.59 15.63 2.91
CA LYS A 220 5.54 17.04 2.50
C LYS A 220 4.14 17.45 2.06
N SER A 221 3.40 16.59 1.36
CA SER A 221 2.06 16.90 0.86
C SER A 221 1.03 17.15 1.97
N VAL A 222 1.25 16.55 3.14
CA VAL A 222 0.43 16.73 4.35
C VAL A 222 1.04 17.73 5.34
N GLY A 223 2.07 18.48 4.93
CA GLY A 223 2.66 19.60 5.69
C GLY A 223 3.63 19.19 6.79
N MET A 224 4.04 17.93 6.91
CA MET A 224 4.91 17.49 8.02
C MET A 224 6.28 18.19 8.03
N HIS A 225 6.84 18.50 6.86
CA HIS A 225 8.10 19.23 6.74
C HIS A 225 8.02 20.70 7.16
N ASP A 226 6.81 21.26 7.39
CA ASP A 226 6.64 22.59 7.95
C ASP A 226 6.99 22.62 9.44
N VAL A 227 6.78 21.53 10.14
CA VAL A 227 7.01 21.39 11.59
C VAL A 227 8.22 20.50 11.92
N ALA A 228 8.57 19.54 11.08
CA ALA A 228 9.67 18.58 11.28
C ALA A 228 10.78 18.83 10.26
N LYS A 229 11.81 19.57 10.69
CA LYS A 229 12.86 20.12 9.82
C LYS A 229 14.05 19.20 9.57
N TYR A 230 14.07 17.99 10.13
CA TYR A 230 15.15 17.01 10.00
C TYR A 230 14.67 15.68 9.43
N PRO A 231 14.08 15.68 8.22
CA PRO A 231 13.67 14.41 7.60
C PRO A 231 14.90 13.55 7.30
N ILE A 232 14.75 12.22 7.44
CA ILE A 232 15.77 11.25 7.05
C ILE A 232 15.43 10.70 5.67
N TYR A 233 16.34 10.90 4.71
CA TYR A 233 16.19 10.38 3.36
C TYR A 233 17.57 10.02 2.76
N PRO A 234 17.72 8.85 2.12
CA PRO A 234 16.72 7.78 1.94
C PRO A 234 16.25 7.19 3.27
N GLY A 235 15.02 6.67 3.28
CA GLY A 235 14.44 6.02 4.46
C GLY A 235 15.29 4.84 4.97
N ILE A 236 15.18 4.56 6.24
CA ILE A 236 16.02 3.58 6.96
C ILE A 236 15.27 2.28 7.28
N HIS A 237 13.96 2.26 7.20
CA HIS A 237 13.17 1.30 7.93
C HIS A 237 12.13 0.58 7.06
N SER A 238 11.26 1.26 6.32
CA SER A 238 9.95 0.73 6.00
C SER A 238 9.63 0.81 4.51
N MET A 239 8.94 -0.21 4.02
CA MET A 239 8.29 -0.25 2.70
C MET A 239 6.93 -0.93 2.84
N PRO A 240 5.97 -0.26 3.53
CA PRO A 240 4.72 -0.90 3.88
C PRO A 240 3.86 -1.19 2.66
N VAL A 241 3.12 -2.28 2.76
CA VAL A 241 2.23 -2.76 1.71
C VAL A 241 0.89 -2.05 1.78
N LEU A 242 0.50 -1.44 0.68
CA LEU A 242 -0.88 -1.08 0.39
C LEU A 242 -1.55 -2.24 -0.34
N HIS A 243 -2.21 -3.13 0.39
CA HIS A 243 -2.97 -4.18 -0.27
C HIS A 243 -4.23 -3.63 -0.93
N PHE A 244 -4.72 -4.32 -1.94
CA PHE A 244 -6.06 -4.14 -2.46
C PHE A 244 -6.84 -5.42 -2.30
N THR A 245 -7.94 -5.33 -1.58
CA THR A 245 -8.88 -6.43 -1.38
C THR A 245 -10.28 -6.03 -1.81
N VAL A 246 -11.07 -7.03 -2.21
CA VAL A 246 -12.46 -6.82 -2.59
C VAL A 246 -13.37 -7.85 -1.93
N ASN A 247 -14.65 -7.51 -1.79
CA ASN A 247 -15.67 -8.44 -1.32
C ASN A 247 -15.74 -9.64 -2.25
N LYS A 248 -15.62 -10.86 -1.71
CA LYS A 248 -15.55 -12.11 -2.50
C LYS A 248 -16.76 -12.33 -3.39
N LYS A 249 -17.97 -11.99 -2.92
CA LYS A 249 -19.20 -12.08 -3.72
C LYS A 249 -19.15 -11.15 -4.95
N LYS A 250 -18.65 -9.92 -4.76
CA LYS A 250 -18.49 -8.97 -5.86
C LYS A 250 -17.46 -9.44 -6.86
N TRP A 251 -16.34 -9.97 -6.37
CA TRP A 251 -15.31 -10.57 -7.21
C TRP A 251 -15.82 -11.74 -8.05
N ASP A 252 -16.54 -12.68 -7.41
CA ASP A 252 -17.04 -13.87 -8.07
C ASP A 252 -18.12 -13.56 -9.11
N ALA A 253 -18.85 -12.45 -8.95
CA ALA A 253 -19.85 -12.00 -9.91
C ALA A 253 -19.25 -11.36 -11.18
N LEU A 254 -17.96 -10.98 -11.17
CA LEU A 254 -17.29 -10.39 -12.34
C LEU A 254 -17.04 -11.43 -13.43
N SER A 255 -17.03 -10.96 -14.68
CA SER A 255 -16.50 -11.71 -15.80
C SER A 255 -15.00 -12.01 -15.60
N GLU A 256 -14.49 -13.07 -16.26
CA GLU A 256 -13.05 -13.37 -16.25
C GLU A 256 -12.23 -12.19 -16.79
N ALA A 257 -12.73 -11.52 -17.84
CA ALA A 257 -12.10 -10.34 -18.40
C ALA A 257 -11.96 -9.20 -17.37
N ASN A 258 -13.02 -8.90 -16.64
CA ASN A 258 -12.97 -7.84 -15.62
C ASN A 258 -12.08 -8.20 -14.43
N ARG A 259 -12.03 -9.48 -14.02
CA ARG A 259 -11.06 -9.92 -13.00
C ARG A 259 -9.61 -9.70 -13.47
N LEU A 260 -9.30 -10.04 -14.72
CA LEU A 260 -7.98 -9.80 -15.30
C LEU A 260 -7.66 -8.31 -15.39
N ILE A 261 -8.65 -7.50 -15.79
CA ILE A 261 -8.51 -6.03 -15.84
C ILE A 261 -8.19 -5.48 -14.46
N ILE A 262 -8.93 -5.87 -13.43
CA ILE A 262 -8.72 -5.35 -12.05
C ILE A 262 -7.35 -5.78 -11.50
N ASP A 263 -6.93 -7.03 -11.71
CA ASP A 263 -5.59 -7.50 -11.32
C ASP A 263 -4.49 -6.67 -12.02
N THR A 264 -4.62 -6.49 -13.33
CA THR A 264 -3.68 -5.69 -14.13
C THR A 264 -3.69 -4.22 -13.73
N TRP A 265 -4.87 -3.65 -13.51
CA TRP A 265 -5.05 -2.27 -13.08
C TRP A 265 -4.35 -2.01 -11.74
N TYR A 266 -4.52 -2.89 -10.75
CA TYR A 266 -3.85 -2.72 -9.46
C TYR A 266 -2.33 -2.73 -9.61
N ARG A 267 -1.77 -3.69 -10.35
CA ARG A 267 -0.32 -3.75 -10.63
C ARG A 267 0.18 -2.49 -11.30
N ALA A 268 -0.52 -2.02 -12.34
CA ALA A 268 -0.16 -0.81 -13.06
C ALA A 268 -0.26 0.44 -12.17
N THR A 269 -1.30 0.54 -11.34
CA THR A 269 -1.48 1.62 -10.36
C THR A 269 -0.29 1.71 -9.41
N MET A 270 0.12 0.58 -8.84
CA MET A 270 1.21 0.55 -7.85
C MET A 270 2.58 0.77 -8.49
N MET A 271 2.81 0.21 -9.69
CA MET A 271 4.06 0.45 -10.41
C MET A 271 4.22 1.93 -10.79
N ASP A 272 3.16 2.57 -11.29
CA ASP A 272 3.17 4.02 -11.60
C ASP A 272 3.36 4.86 -10.32
N LEU A 273 2.74 4.46 -9.20
CA LEU A 273 2.92 5.13 -7.91
C LEU A 273 4.37 5.06 -7.42
N ILE A 274 4.97 3.87 -7.41
CA ILE A 274 6.37 3.67 -7.00
C ILE A 274 7.30 4.56 -7.83
N GLN A 275 7.15 4.55 -9.16
CA GLN A 275 7.98 5.36 -10.06
C GLN A 275 7.83 6.86 -9.80
N LYS A 276 6.59 7.34 -9.65
CA LYS A 276 6.32 8.75 -9.38
C LYS A 276 6.88 9.19 -8.04
N LEU A 277 6.67 8.41 -6.98
CA LEU A 277 7.17 8.75 -5.66
C LEU A 277 8.70 8.74 -5.63
N GLU A 278 9.35 7.76 -6.26
CA GLU A 278 10.81 7.69 -6.31
C GLU A 278 11.43 8.91 -7.01
N ILE A 279 10.83 9.37 -8.11
CA ILE A 279 11.29 10.57 -8.82
C ILE A 279 10.98 11.82 -7.98
N SER A 280 9.75 11.98 -7.53
CA SER A 280 9.31 13.15 -6.79
C SER A 280 10.07 13.33 -5.46
N ASP A 281 10.33 12.23 -4.74
CA ASP A 281 11.10 12.27 -3.51
C ASP A 281 12.50 12.84 -3.76
N ARG A 282 13.20 12.38 -4.81
CA ARG A 282 14.55 12.87 -5.17
C ARG A 282 14.55 14.36 -5.56
N GLU A 283 13.56 14.78 -6.35
CA GLU A 283 13.41 16.17 -6.78
C GLU A 283 13.12 17.09 -5.59
N LEU A 284 12.19 16.70 -4.71
CA LEU A 284 11.85 17.48 -3.52
C LEU A 284 13.00 17.55 -2.52
N VAL A 285 13.71 16.46 -2.30
CA VAL A 285 14.91 16.43 -1.44
C VAL A 285 15.99 17.37 -2.00
N ALA A 286 16.23 17.34 -3.31
CA ALA A 286 17.20 18.23 -3.94
C ALA A 286 16.80 19.72 -3.78
N ALA A 287 15.53 20.04 -4.01
CA ALA A 287 14.99 21.39 -3.85
C ALA A 287 15.06 21.86 -2.39
N ASP A 288 14.71 21.02 -1.44
CA ASP A 288 14.75 21.35 -0.01
C ASP A 288 16.18 21.56 0.51
N LYS A 289 17.14 20.75 0.06
CA LYS A 289 18.58 20.96 0.34
C LYS A 289 19.07 22.27 -0.25
N ALA A 290 18.69 22.59 -1.49
CA ALA A 290 19.13 23.81 -2.17
C ALA A 290 18.56 25.08 -1.53
N SER A 291 17.31 25.05 -1.08
CA SER A 291 16.64 26.18 -0.44
C SER A 291 16.90 26.31 1.07
N GLY A 292 17.41 25.26 1.71
CA GLY A 292 17.54 25.19 3.17
C GLY A 292 16.18 25.04 3.89
N ALA A 293 15.13 24.63 3.19
CA ALA A 293 13.79 24.45 3.77
C ALA A 293 13.75 23.37 4.85
N THR A 294 14.57 22.32 4.68
CA THR A 294 14.77 21.24 5.63
C THR A 294 16.25 20.87 5.73
N ASN A 295 16.64 20.27 6.85
CA ASN A 295 17.97 19.71 7.07
C ASN A 295 17.94 18.20 6.84
N VAL A 296 17.85 17.79 5.58
CA VAL A 296 17.76 16.36 5.21
C VAL A 296 18.97 15.60 5.76
N VAL A 297 18.69 14.56 6.52
CA VAL A 297 19.69 13.66 7.12
C VAL A 297 19.79 12.39 6.30
N ASP A 298 21.02 11.96 6.04
CA ASP A 298 21.31 10.65 5.47
C ASP A 298 22.12 9.82 6.47
N TRP A 299 21.66 8.61 6.77
CA TRP A 299 22.35 7.75 7.72
C TRP A 299 23.56 7.06 7.09
N PRO A 300 24.66 6.92 7.84
CA PRO A 300 25.77 6.06 7.43
C PRO A 300 25.31 4.62 7.16
N GLN A 301 25.88 3.98 6.15
CA GLN A 301 25.52 2.59 5.81
C GLN A 301 25.74 1.63 7.00
N THR A 302 26.79 1.84 7.78
CA THR A 302 27.07 1.06 8.99
C THR A 302 25.95 1.09 10.03
N ASP A 303 25.24 2.23 10.15
CA ASP A 303 24.10 2.35 11.08
C ASP A 303 22.85 1.74 10.50
N ARG A 304 22.66 1.81 9.17
CA ARG A 304 21.61 1.05 8.47
C ARG A 304 21.77 -0.45 8.65
N ASP A 305 22.99 -0.97 8.55
CA ASP A 305 23.31 -2.41 8.73
C ASP A 305 23.03 -2.86 10.18
N LYS A 306 23.42 -2.05 11.16
CA LYS A 306 23.10 -2.30 12.59
C LYS A 306 21.59 -2.29 12.83
N PHE A 307 20.87 -1.31 12.24
CA PHE A 307 19.43 -1.23 12.38
C PHE A 307 18.73 -2.44 11.77
N ARG A 308 19.19 -2.93 10.60
CA ARG A 308 18.71 -4.18 9.98
C ARG A 308 18.94 -5.39 10.89
N THR A 309 20.10 -5.47 11.56
CA THR A 309 20.40 -6.55 12.51
C THR A 309 19.42 -6.54 13.70
N ILE A 310 19.10 -5.35 14.21
CA ILE A 310 18.09 -5.18 15.27
C ILE A 310 16.71 -5.62 14.76
N ALA A 311 16.34 -5.19 13.56
CA ALA A 311 15.06 -5.51 12.93
C ALA A 311 14.90 -7.04 12.72
N ALA A 312 15.96 -7.72 12.24
CA ALA A 312 15.94 -9.17 12.02
C ALA A 312 15.67 -9.97 13.31
N SER A 313 16.16 -9.49 14.45
CA SER A 313 15.84 -10.12 15.74
C SER A 313 14.36 -9.98 16.10
N ALA A 314 13.72 -8.85 15.75
CA ALA A 314 12.30 -8.62 15.98
C ALA A 314 11.42 -9.46 15.02
N TRP A 315 11.84 -9.65 13.75
CA TRP A 315 11.09 -10.47 12.80
C TRP A 315 10.90 -11.90 13.33
N LYS A 316 11.99 -12.50 13.84
CA LYS A 316 11.97 -13.87 14.36
C LYS A 316 11.03 -14.01 15.56
N ASP A 317 11.07 -13.06 16.48
CA ASP A 317 10.21 -13.11 17.68
C ASP A 317 8.73 -12.87 17.31
N PHE A 318 8.44 -12.00 16.35
CA PHE A 318 7.09 -11.81 15.84
C PHE A 318 6.58 -13.05 15.10
N ALA A 319 7.43 -13.66 14.27
CA ALA A 319 7.11 -14.90 13.56
C ALA A 319 6.68 -16.02 14.51
N ALA A 320 7.38 -16.19 15.63
CA ALA A 320 7.10 -17.23 16.61
C ALA A 320 5.74 -17.10 17.34
N THR A 321 5.01 -16.02 17.14
CA THR A 321 3.74 -15.76 17.86
C THR A 321 2.51 -16.41 17.25
N SER A 322 2.53 -16.75 15.95
CA SER A 322 1.45 -17.47 15.28
C SER A 322 2.00 -18.32 14.11
N GLU A 323 1.30 -19.38 13.76
CA GLU A 323 1.65 -20.26 12.65
C GLU A 323 1.69 -19.50 11.30
N LEU A 324 0.73 -18.64 11.05
CA LEU A 324 0.69 -17.80 9.85
C LEU A 324 1.83 -16.77 9.82
N ALA A 325 2.18 -16.17 10.97
CA ALA A 325 3.30 -15.24 11.06
C ALA A 325 4.63 -15.96 10.78
N GLN A 326 4.82 -17.19 11.30
CA GLN A 326 5.98 -18.01 11.02
C GLN A 326 6.05 -18.35 9.53
N LYS A 327 4.95 -18.79 8.94
CA LYS A 327 4.90 -19.11 7.51
C LYS A 327 5.25 -17.91 6.63
N SER A 328 4.71 -16.72 6.97
CA SER A 328 5.03 -15.47 6.27
C SER A 328 6.53 -15.11 6.39
N TYR A 329 7.08 -15.23 7.59
CA TYR A 329 8.50 -15.00 7.83
C TYR A 329 9.37 -15.96 7.03
N ASP A 330 9.13 -17.26 7.11
CA ASP A 330 9.93 -18.30 6.43
C ASP A 330 9.90 -18.09 4.90
N SER A 331 8.73 -17.72 4.34
CA SER A 331 8.58 -17.40 2.93
C SER A 331 9.40 -16.17 2.52
N ASN A 332 9.35 -15.07 3.32
CA ASN A 332 10.15 -13.88 3.07
C ASN A 332 11.65 -14.21 3.12
N ILE A 333 12.12 -14.92 4.15
CA ILE A 333 13.53 -15.29 4.31
C ILE A 333 14.00 -16.17 3.15
N ALA A 334 13.22 -17.17 2.76
CA ALA A 334 13.55 -18.03 1.62
C ALA A 334 13.68 -17.23 0.32
N PHE A 335 12.75 -16.29 0.08
CA PHE A 335 12.81 -15.41 -1.08
C PHE A 335 14.01 -14.46 -1.03
N MET A 336 14.29 -13.85 0.12
CA MET A 336 15.43 -12.94 0.31
C MET A 336 16.77 -13.66 0.09
N LYS A 337 16.93 -14.89 0.58
CA LYS A 337 18.10 -15.74 0.29
C LYS A 337 18.21 -16.04 -1.20
N LYS A 338 17.12 -16.45 -1.85
CA LYS A 338 17.08 -16.70 -3.30
C LYS A 338 17.49 -15.48 -4.12
N MET A 339 17.21 -14.27 -3.63
CA MET A 339 17.56 -13.01 -4.28
C MET A 339 18.94 -12.47 -3.89
N GLY A 340 19.68 -13.18 -3.04
CA GLY A 340 21.00 -12.75 -2.54
C GLY A 340 20.95 -11.55 -1.58
N LEU A 341 19.80 -11.28 -0.96
CA LEU A 341 19.62 -10.19 0.01
C LEU A 341 20.02 -10.62 1.44
N LEU A 342 20.03 -11.90 1.69
CA LEU A 342 20.53 -12.53 2.92
C LEU A 342 21.52 -13.63 2.54
N ALA A 343 22.56 -13.79 3.36
CA ALA A 343 23.48 -14.90 3.23
C ALA A 343 22.79 -16.23 3.58
N ASP A 344 23.19 -17.32 2.95
CA ASP A 344 22.87 -18.66 3.43
C ASP A 344 23.64 -18.89 4.76
N GLU A 345 22.91 -19.26 5.81
CA GLU A 345 23.51 -19.63 7.09
C GLU A 345 24.24 -20.99 6.98
#